data_897f5202413cbdcd2c48c877082b79a5
#
_entry.id   897f5202413cbdcd2c48c877082b79a5
#
_cell.length_a   1.000
_cell.length_b   1.000
_cell.length_c   1.000
_cell.angle_alpha   90.00
_cell.angle_beta   90.00
_cell.angle_gamma   90.00
#
_symmetry.space_group_name_H-M   'P 1'
#
loop_
_entity.id
_entity.type
_entity.pdbx_description
1 polymer ?
#
loop_
_entity_poly.entity_id
_entity_poly.type
_entity_poly.pdbx_seq_one_letter_code
_entity_poly.pdbx_strand_id
1 'polypeptide(L)'
;MNQQKQDRRIIRTKKLLENALLKLLKRKSIHKISIKELADEADITRATFYQHYRNPYEILEIMQNRILNEIQNIILDTTGGDSYGFFIQLFKYLANEDVNAEVLAFDAGNGTGYERIGKTIHKDYMLRWNNYLSSFQSTTYNYYRYYIIFGCISVVENWINSGKVETPEQMATITNNMLPQEKMYLKITP
;
A
#
# COMPACT_ATOMS: atom_id res chain seq x y z
N MET A 1 27.31 -9.71 23.20
CA MET A 1 26.22 -10.72 23.33
C MET A 1 24.90 -10.20 23.87
N ASN A 2 24.83 -9.07 24.57
CA ASN A 2 23.60 -8.53 25.16
C ASN A 2 22.72 -7.77 24.14
N GLN A 3 23.31 -7.02 23.22
CA GLN A 3 22.62 -6.15 22.25
C GLN A 3 21.79 -6.96 21.22
N GLN A 4 22.37 -8.01 20.64
CA GLN A 4 21.64 -8.89 19.70
C GLN A 4 20.43 -9.61 20.33
N LYS A 5 20.48 -9.92 21.63
CA LYS A 5 19.38 -10.54 22.36
C LYS A 5 18.26 -9.53 22.65
N GLN A 6 18.63 -8.28 22.92
CA GLN A 6 17.71 -7.16 23.12
C GLN A 6 16.99 -6.81 21.81
N ASP A 7 17.71 -6.73 20.69
CA ASP A 7 17.13 -6.44 19.37
C ASP A 7 16.11 -7.51 18.94
N ARG A 8 16.40 -8.79 19.15
CA ARG A 8 15.46 -9.89 18.87
C ARG A 8 14.20 -9.79 19.72
N ARG A 9 14.30 -9.37 20.97
CA ARG A 9 13.15 -9.20 21.86
C ARG A 9 12.26 -8.04 21.41
N ILE A 10 12.86 -6.94 20.99
CA ILE A 10 12.16 -5.77 20.43
C ILE A 10 11.41 -6.16 19.17
N ILE A 11 12.06 -6.82 18.21
CA ILE A 11 11.45 -7.27 16.96
C ILE A 11 10.26 -8.21 17.24
N ARG A 12 10.43 -9.16 18.16
CA ARG A 12 9.37 -10.09 18.56
C ARG A 12 8.15 -9.34 19.14
N THR A 13 8.40 -8.41 20.06
CA THR A 13 7.31 -7.63 20.69
C THR A 13 6.55 -6.79 19.66
N LYS A 14 7.27 -6.14 18.73
CA LYS A 14 6.65 -5.38 17.62
C LYS A 14 5.76 -6.28 16.77
N LYS A 15 6.23 -7.48 16.39
CA LYS A 15 5.43 -8.43 15.59
C LYS A 15 4.21 -8.95 16.35
N LEU A 16 4.28 -9.17 17.65
CA LEU A 16 3.11 -9.51 18.48
C LEU A 16 2.07 -8.39 18.47
N LEU A 17 2.49 -7.13 18.61
CA LEU A 17 1.60 -5.98 18.56
C LEU A 17 0.97 -5.75 17.18
N GLU A 18 1.72 -5.92 16.10
CA GLU A 18 1.21 -5.85 14.72
C GLU A 18 0.13 -6.94 14.50
N ASN A 19 0.40 -8.18 14.91
CA ASN A 19 -0.57 -9.29 14.80
C ASN A 19 -1.81 -9.07 15.65
N ALA A 20 -1.67 -8.55 16.87
CA ALA A 20 -2.79 -8.20 17.74
C ALA A 20 -3.65 -7.09 17.12
N LEU A 21 -3.01 -6.06 16.54
CA LEU A 21 -3.72 -4.99 15.83
C LEU A 21 -4.53 -5.54 14.66
N LEU A 22 -3.94 -6.40 13.81
CA LEU A 22 -4.65 -7.03 12.69
C LEU A 22 -5.88 -7.81 13.13
N LYS A 23 -5.77 -8.61 14.20
CA LYS A 23 -6.91 -9.36 14.74
C LYS A 23 -8.04 -8.45 15.23
N LEU A 24 -7.69 -7.33 15.85
CA LEU A 24 -8.67 -6.37 16.35
C LEU A 24 -9.32 -5.57 15.21
N LEU A 25 -8.56 -5.19 14.17
CA LEU A 25 -9.06 -4.47 12.99
C LEU A 25 -10.09 -5.28 12.20
N LYS A 26 -10.01 -6.62 12.21
CA LYS A 26 -11.06 -7.49 11.63
C LYS A 26 -12.41 -7.39 12.33
N ARG A 27 -12.45 -6.87 13.56
CA ARG A 27 -13.65 -6.83 14.38
C ARG A 27 -14.19 -5.42 14.60
N LYS A 28 -13.33 -4.41 14.50
CA LYS A 28 -13.69 -3.01 14.76
C LYS A 28 -12.69 -2.02 14.17
N SER A 29 -13.16 -0.81 13.96
CA SER A 29 -12.31 0.29 13.48
C SER A 29 -11.22 0.66 14.49
N ILE A 30 -10.11 1.19 14.01
CA ILE A 30 -8.92 1.55 14.80
C ILE A 30 -9.23 2.53 15.94
N HIS A 31 -10.13 3.50 15.72
CA HIS A 31 -10.51 4.47 16.76
C HIS A 31 -11.28 3.86 17.95
N LYS A 32 -11.72 2.61 17.83
CA LYS A 32 -12.36 1.84 18.92
C LYS A 32 -11.39 0.87 19.62
N ILE A 33 -10.14 0.81 19.17
CA ILE A 33 -9.12 -0.07 19.75
C ILE A 33 -8.37 0.66 20.85
N SER A 34 -8.52 0.21 22.09
CA SER A 34 -7.78 0.73 23.22
C SER A 34 -6.42 0.06 23.38
N ILE A 35 -5.46 0.78 23.97
CA ILE A 35 -4.13 0.23 24.29
C ILE A 35 -4.25 -0.96 25.24
N LYS A 36 -5.26 -0.96 26.13
CA LYS A 36 -5.50 -2.11 27.02
C LYS A 36 -5.81 -3.37 26.22
N GLU A 37 -6.80 -3.30 25.33
CA GLU A 37 -7.19 -4.44 24.50
C GLU A 37 -6.06 -4.92 23.60
N LEU A 38 -5.29 -3.99 23.03
CA LEU A 38 -4.17 -4.32 22.18
C LEU A 38 -3.04 -5.02 22.95
N ALA A 39 -2.75 -4.55 24.17
CA ALA A 39 -1.75 -5.18 25.04
C ALA A 39 -2.22 -6.57 25.51
N ASP A 40 -3.49 -6.69 25.89
CA ASP A 40 -4.10 -7.97 26.30
C ASP A 40 -4.09 -8.98 25.13
N GLU A 41 -4.47 -8.57 23.90
CA GLU A 41 -4.43 -9.42 22.70
C GLU A 41 -3.01 -9.84 22.30
N ALA A 42 -2.00 -8.98 22.56
CA ALA A 42 -0.60 -9.24 22.29
C ALA A 42 0.12 -10.03 23.43
N ASP A 43 -0.58 -10.33 24.52
CA ASP A 43 -0.03 -10.95 25.74
C ASP A 43 1.19 -10.19 26.28
N ILE A 44 1.05 -8.87 26.40
CA ILE A 44 2.07 -7.97 26.99
C ILE A 44 1.46 -6.99 27.98
N THR A 45 2.31 -6.33 28.77
CA THR A 45 1.86 -5.25 29.64
C THR A 45 1.70 -3.93 28.87
N ARG A 46 0.84 -3.01 29.37
CA ARG A 46 0.75 -1.64 28.83
C ARG A 46 2.10 -0.91 28.92
N ALA A 47 2.89 -1.15 29.98
CA ALA A 47 4.22 -0.58 30.11
C ALA A 47 5.13 -1.04 28.95
N THR A 48 5.06 -2.31 28.57
CA THR A 48 5.78 -2.84 27.40
C THR A 48 5.29 -2.20 26.10
N PHE A 49 3.98 -1.97 25.94
CA PHE A 49 3.43 -1.26 24.79
C PHE A 49 4.05 0.14 24.65
N TYR A 50 4.03 0.94 25.70
CA TYR A 50 4.55 2.32 25.70
C TYR A 50 6.07 2.41 25.48
N GLN A 51 6.81 1.33 25.67
CA GLN A 51 8.24 1.28 25.30
C GLN A 51 8.45 1.26 23.76
N HIS A 52 7.43 0.89 22.97
CA HIS A 52 7.53 0.69 21.54
C HIS A 52 6.67 1.63 20.71
N TYR A 53 5.48 2.01 21.23
CA TYR A 53 4.49 2.80 20.50
C TYR A 53 3.73 3.74 21.45
N ARG A 54 3.27 4.87 20.90
CA ARG A 54 2.48 5.88 21.63
C ARG A 54 0.99 5.53 21.63
N ASN A 55 0.50 4.98 20.53
CA ASN A 55 -0.90 4.65 20.34
C ASN A 55 -1.06 3.60 19.20
N PRO A 56 -2.24 2.99 19.02
CA PRO A 56 -2.49 2.01 17.95
C PRO A 56 -2.31 2.55 16.53
N TYR A 57 -2.56 3.84 16.31
CA TYR A 57 -2.40 4.46 14.98
C TYR A 57 -0.95 4.46 14.51
N GLU A 58 0.01 4.63 15.42
CA GLU A 58 1.44 4.58 15.09
C GLU A 58 1.85 3.20 14.55
N ILE A 59 1.27 2.12 15.07
CA ILE A 59 1.51 0.77 14.55
C ILE A 59 0.95 0.66 13.12
N LEU A 60 -0.29 1.10 12.91
CA LEU A 60 -0.94 1.06 11.60
C LEU A 60 -0.15 1.89 10.57
N GLU A 61 0.29 3.08 10.95
CA GLU A 61 1.09 3.96 10.09
C GLU A 61 2.42 3.31 9.68
N ILE A 62 3.11 2.66 10.62
CA ILE A 62 4.35 1.95 10.34
C ILE A 62 4.11 0.77 9.38
N MET A 63 3.03 0.02 9.55
CA MET A 63 2.66 -1.07 8.66
C MET A 63 2.33 -0.54 7.25
N GLN A 64 1.57 0.54 7.14
CA GLN A 64 1.28 1.20 5.86
C GLN A 64 2.55 1.73 5.20
N ASN A 65 3.44 2.39 5.94
CA ASN A 65 4.70 2.92 5.41
C ASN A 65 5.60 1.81 4.85
N ARG A 66 5.60 0.63 5.47
CA ARG A 66 6.33 -0.54 4.94
C ARG A 66 5.80 -0.94 3.56
N ILE A 67 4.49 -1.01 3.39
CA ILE A 67 3.86 -1.33 2.10
C ILE A 67 4.20 -0.26 1.07
N LEU A 68 4.11 1.02 1.44
CA LEU A 68 4.43 2.14 0.54
C LEU A 68 5.88 2.10 0.07
N ASN A 69 6.82 1.82 0.96
CA ASN A 69 8.24 1.74 0.62
C ASN A 69 8.52 0.61 -0.39
N GLU A 70 7.88 -0.55 -0.21
CA GLU A 70 8.02 -1.65 -1.18
C GLU A 70 7.41 -1.31 -2.55
N ILE A 71 6.26 -0.64 -2.57
CA ILE A 71 5.68 -0.16 -3.83
C ILE A 71 6.59 0.86 -4.51
N GLN A 72 7.23 1.75 -3.75
CA GLN A 72 8.22 2.69 -4.28
C GLN A 72 9.42 1.94 -4.88
N ASN A 73 9.94 0.92 -4.22
CA ASN A 73 11.02 0.09 -4.76
C ASN A 73 10.59 -0.57 -6.08
N ILE A 74 9.39 -1.13 -6.16
CA ILE A 74 8.85 -1.72 -7.40
C ILE A 74 8.80 -0.68 -8.53
N ILE A 75 8.34 0.56 -8.24
CA ILE A 75 8.32 1.65 -9.21
C ILE A 75 9.75 1.99 -9.67
N LEU A 76 10.71 1.97 -8.75
CA LEU A 76 12.11 2.29 -9.05
C LEU A 76 12.79 1.20 -9.89
N ASP A 77 12.48 -0.05 -9.65
CA ASP A 77 13.08 -1.20 -10.32
C ASP A 77 12.48 -1.47 -11.71
N THR A 78 11.25 -0.99 -11.95
CA THR A 78 10.60 -1.17 -13.24
C THR A 78 11.15 -0.18 -14.26
N THR A 79 11.63 -0.67 -15.39
CA THR A 79 12.10 0.17 -16.51
C THR A 79 10.95 0.97 -17.11
N GLY A 80 11.21 2.24 -17.47
CA GLY A 80 10.18 3.12 -18.01
C GLY A 80 9.46 2.53 -19.23
N GLY A 81 8.13 2.48 -19.17
CA GLY A 81 7.28 1.96 -20.26
C GLY A 81 6.81 0.52 -20.09
N ASP A 82 7.39 -0.27 -19.19
CA ASP A 82 6.94 -1.64 -18.91
C ASP A 82 5.83 -1.66 -17.84
N SER A 83 4.59 -1.35 -18.26
CA SER A 83 3.43 -1.38 -17.36
C SER A 83 3.09 -2.80 -16.88
N TYR A 84 3.25 -3.82 -17.73
CA TYR A 84 3.01 -5.20 -17.32
C TYR A 84 4.03 -5.66 -16.27
N GLY A 85 5.32 -5.36 -16.48
CA GLY A 85 6.38 -5.65 -15.51
C GLY A 85 6.14 -4.98 -14.16
N PHE A 86 5.62 -3.76 -14.16
CA PHE A 86 5.20 -3.08 -12.93
C PHE A 86 4.03 -3.82 -12.25
N PHE A 87 2.95 -4.12 -12.97
CA PHE A 87 1.78 -4.77 -12.38
C PHE A 87 2.08 -6.17 -11.88
N ILE A 88 2.87 -6.97 -12.58
CA ILE A 88 3.20 -8.32 -12.09
C ILE A 88 3.99 -8.29 -10.78
N GLN A 89 4.95 -7.36 -10.63
CA GLN A 89 5.69 -7.19 -9.39
C GLN A 89 4.77 -6.67 -8.27
N LEU A 90 3.93 -5.69 -8.58
CA LEU A 90 2.96 -5.14 -7.63
C LEU A 90 2.01 -6.20 -7.10
N PHE A 91 1.35 -6.97 -7.98
CA PHE A 91 0.40 -8.00 -7.56
C PHE A 91 1.08 -9.17 -6.85
N LYS A 92 2.29 -9.57 -7.23
CA LYS A 92 3.09 -10.56 -6.50
C LYS A 92 3.42 -10.09 -5.07
N TYR A 93 3.78 -8.83 -4.91
CA TYR A 93 4.00 -8.26 -3.59
C TYR A 93 2.71 -8.22 -2.76
N LEU A 94 1.63 -7.71 -3.35
CA LEU A 94 0.33 -7.59 -2.67
C LEU A 94 -0.33 -8.95 -2.38
N ALA A 95 0.07 -10.02 -3.06
CA ALA A 95 -0.40 -11.38 -2.79
C ALA A 95 0.11 -11.94 -1.45
N ASN A 96 1.20 -11.39 -0.91
CA ASN A 96 1.76 -11.85 0.35
C ASN A 96 0.74 -11.71 1.50
N GLU A 97 0.78 -12.67 2.42
CA GLU A 97 -0.11 -12.69 3.60
C GLU A 97 0.13 -11.50 4.55
N ASP A 98 1.33 -10.92 4.55
CA ASP A 98 1.66 -9.75 5.37
C ASP A 98 0.97 -8.46 4.87
N VAL A 99 0.44 -8.43 3.62
CA VAL A 99 -0.35 -7.33 3.07
C VAL A 99 -1.83 -7.60 3.30
N ASN A 100 -2.38 -7.00 4.33
CA ASN A 100 -3.76 -7.20 4.76
C ASN A 100 -4.67 -6.06 4.31
N ALA A 101 -5.90 -6.41 3.92
CA ALA A 101 -6.94 -5.44 3.56
C ALA A 101 -7.18 -4.42 4.68
N GLU A 102 -7.19 -4.89 5.93
CA GLU A 102 -7.42 -4.04 7.10
C GLU A 102 -6.36 -2.96 7.27
N VAL A 103 -5.08 -3.26 6.95
CA VAL A 103 -4.00 -2.26 7.01
C VAL A 103 -4.22 -1.16 5.96
N LEU A 104 -4.72 -1.52 4.79
CA LEU A 104 -4.90 -0.58 3.68
C LEU A 104 -6.22 0.19 3.78
N ALA A 105 -7.27 -0.40 4.35
CA ALA A 105 -8.60 0.20 4.41
C ALA A 105 -8.73 1.32 5.47
N PHE A 106 -7.96 1.25 6.57
CA PHE A 106 -8.11 2.22 7.66
C PHE A 106 -7.22 3.44 7.50
N ASP A 107 -7.74 4.60 7.93
CA ASP A 107 -6.99 5.85 8.02
C ASP A 107 -6.14 5.88 9.29
N ALA A 108 -4.83 6.04 9.12
CA ALA A 108 -3.87 6.21 10.21
C ALA A 108 -3.73 7.69 10.66
N GLY A 109 -4.56 8.59 10.15
CA GLY A 109 -4.52 10.03 10.42
C GLY A 109 -4.02 10.90 9.26
N ASN A 110 -3.66 10.26 8.13
CA ASN A 110 -3.16 10.95 6.94
C ASN A 110 -3.69 10.33 5.62
N GLY A 111 -4.86 9.72 5.69
CA GLY A 111 -5.54 9.00 4.62
C GLY A 111 -5.40 7.49 4.72
N THR A 112 -6.28 6.76 4.05
CA THR A 112 -6.22 5.30 3.99
C THR A 112 -4.94 4.84 3.30
N GLY A 113 -4.53 3.59 3.53
CA GLY A 113 -3.40 3.00 2.83
C GLY A 113 -3.57 3.03 1.30
N TYR A 114 -4.77 2.76 0.80
CA TYR A 114 -5.08 2.83 -0.64
C TYR A 114 -4.91 4.25 -1.21
N GLU A 115 -5.41 5.28 -0.53
CA GLU A 115 -5.21 6.66 -0.95
C GLU A 115 -3.73 7.06 -0.95
N ARG A 116 -2.98 6.61 0.04
CA ARG A 116 -1.54 6.86 0.15
C ARG A 116 -0.75 6.18 -0.96
N ILE A 117 -1.11 4.94 -1.31
CA ILE A 117 -0.54 4.23 -2.47
C ILE A 117 -0.80 5.03 -3.75
N GLY A 118 -2.04 5.46 -3.98
CA GLY A 118 -2.40 6.26 -5.16
C GLY A 118 -1.60 7.56 -5.26
N LYS A 119 -1.47 8.30 -4.15
CA LYS A 119 -0.67 9.54 -4.09
C LYS A 119 0.82 9.27 -4.34
N THR A 120 1.36 8.17 -3.81
CA THR A 120 2.76 7.77 -4.00
C THR A 120 3.03 7.42 -5.45
N ILE A 121 2.21 6.55 -6.05
CA ILE A 121 2.32 6.19 -7.46
C ILE A 121 2.20 7.46 -8.33
N HIS A 122 1.22 8.32 -8.06
CA HIS A 122 1.03 9.56 -8.81
C HIS A 122 2.27 10.44 -8.77
N LYS A 123 2.89 10.62 -7.62
CA LYS A 123 4.08 11.46 -7.44
C LYS A 123 5.31 10.88 -8.17
N ASP A 124 5.60 9.60 -7.93
CA ASP A 124 6.86 8.98 -8.39
C ASP A 124 6.79 8.57 -9.86
N TYR A 125 5.64 8.12 -10.32
CA TYR A 125 5.35 7.85 -11.72
C TYR A 125 5.45 9.12 -12.56
N MET A 126 5.03 10.26 -12.00
CA MET A 126 5.13 11.57 -12.65
C MET A 126 6.56 12.01 -12.92
N LEU A 127 7.45 11.79 -11.97
CA LEU A 127 8.86 12.21 -12.12
C LEU A 127 9.57 11.43 -13.23
N ARG A 128 9.16 10.19 -13.48
CA ARG A 128 9.79 9.32 -14.49
C ARG A 128 9.18 9.44 -15.89
N TRP A 129 7.85 9.62 -15.97
CA TRP A 129 7.15 9.67 -17.26
C TRP A 129 7.08 11.09 -17.85
N ASN A 130 7.33 12.13 -17.08
CA ASN A 130 7.41 13.50 -17.61
C ASN A 130 8.47 13.67 -18.71
N ASN A 131 9.54 12.87 -18.68
CA ASN A 131 10.56 12.93 -19.72
C ASN A 131 10.07 12.33 -21.06
N TYR A 132 9.07 11.43 -21.06
CA TYR A 132 8.45 10.86 -22.25
C TYR A 132 7.24 11.64 -22.74
N LEU A 133 6.58 12.41 -21.85
CA LEU A 133 5.28 13.03 -22.09
C LEU A 133 5.32 14.56 -21.97
N SER A 134 6.50 15.17 -22.02
CA SER A 134 6.68 16.63 -21.94
C SER A 134 5.91 17.43 -23.01
N SER A 135 5.45 16.78 -24.08
CA SER A 135 4.60 17.36 -25.12
C SER A 135 3.10 17.45 -24.75
N PHE A 136 2.64 16.82 -23.66
CA PHE A 136 1.22 16.71 -23.29
C PHE A 136 0.90 17.44 -21.98
N GLN A 137 1.20 18.71 -21.86
CA GLN A 137 0.83 19.54 -20.69
C GLN A 137 -0.62 20.06 -20.73
N SER A 138 -1.58 19.32 -21.27
CA SER A 138 -2.96 19.75 -21.26
C SER A 138 -3.65 19.44 -19.92
N THR A 139 -4.59 20.29 -19.51
CA THR A 139 -5.43 20.09 -18.33
C THR A 139 -6.15 18.73 -18.37
N THR A 140 -6.61 18.32 -19.55
CA THR A 140 -7.27 17.01 -19.79
C THR A 140 -6.36 15.85 -19.45
N TYR A 141 -5.08 15.94 -19.80
CA TYR A 141 -4.09 14.91 -19.49
C TYR A 141 -3.89 14.72 -17.99
N ASN A 142 -3.91 15.79 -17.21
CA ASN A 142 -3.82 15.70 -15.75
C ASN A 142 -5.00 14.94 -15.15
N TYR A 143 -6.23 15.25 -15.54
CA TYR A 143 -7.42 14.52 -15.09
C TYR A 143 -7.40 13.06 -15.51
N TYR A 144 -7.00 12.80 -16.75
CA TYR A 144 -6.87 11.45 -17.26
C TYR A 144 -5.91 10.58 -16.45
N ARG A 145 -4.76 11.12 -16.03
CA ARG A 145 -3.80 10.43 -15.19
C ARG A 145 -4.35 10.09 -13.80
N TYR A 146 -5.05 11.04 -13.17
CA TYR A 146 -5.77 10.75 -11.93
C TYR A 146 -6.75 9.62 -12.12
N TYR A 147 -7.54 9.65 -13.17
CA TYR A 147 -8.51 8.59 -13.49
C TYR A 147 -7.83 7.22 -13.60
N ILE A 148 -6.73 7.11 -14.35
CA ILE A 148 -6.01 5.83 -14.52
C ILE A 148 -5.43 5.34 -13.19
N ILE A 149 -4.72 6.18 -12.45
CA ILE A 149 -4.06 5.78 -11.21
C ILE A 149 -5.08 5.33 -10.16
N PHE A 150 -6.11 6.14 -9.93
CA PHE A 150 -7.12 5.80 -8.94
C PHE A 150 -8.05 4.68 -9.41
N GLY A 151 -8.26 4.53 -10.72
CA GLY A 151 -8.90 3.35 -11.30
C GLY A 151 -8.13 2.07 -11.01
N CYS A 152 -6.81 2.07 -11.23
CA CYS A 152 -5.96 0.93 -10.88
C CYS A 152 -5.96 0.64 -9.36
N ILE A 153 -5.97 1.68 -8.52
CA ILE A 153 -6.06 1.50 -7.05
C ILE A 153 -7.39 0.83 -6.68
N SER A 154 -8.50 1.23 -7.29
CA SER A 154 -9.81 0.60 -7.05
C SER A 154 -9.83 -0.88 -7.49
N VAL A 155 -9.13 -1.24 -8.56
CA VAL A 155 -8.96 -2.65 -8.98
C VAL A 155 -8.17 -3.43 -7.93
N VAL A 156 -7.06 -2.87 -7.44
CA VAL A 156 -6.25 -3.48 -6.36
C VAL A 156 -7.09 -3.66 -5.09
N GLU A 157 -7.82 -2.62 -4.68
CA GLU A 157 -8.66 -2.65 -3.49
C GLU A 157 -9.73 -3.75 -3.60
N ASN A 158 -10.43 -3.82 -4.74
CA ASN A 158 -11.44 -4.84 -4.98
C ASN A 158 -10.85 -6.25 -4.93
N TRP A 159 -9.70 -6.48 -5.56
CA TRP A 159 -9.01 -7.77 -5.56
C TRP A 159 -8.59 -8.21 -4.15
N ILE A 160 -8.02 -7.31 -3.35
CA ILE A 160 -7.62 -7.62 -1.96
C ILE A 160 -8.86 -7.94 -1.12
N ASN A 161 -9.94 -7.13 -1.24
CA ASN A 161 -11.17 -7.29 -0.47
C ASN A 161 -11.98 -8.53 -0.88
N SER A 162 -11.87 -8.99 -2.13
CA SER A 162 -12.49 -10.24 -2.60
C SER A 162 -11.73 -11.51 -2.18
N GLY A 163 -10.60 -11.36 -1.47
CA GLY A 163 -9.79 -12.47 -0.99
C GLY A 163 -8.71 -12.93 -1.96
N LYS A 164 -8.30 -12.07 -2.90
CA LYS A 164 -7.20 -12.33 -3.86
C LYS A 164 -7.44 -13.61 -4.69
N VAL A 165 -8.66 -13.75 -5.23
CA VAL A 165 -9.10 -14.97 -5.94
C VAL A 165 -8.31 -15.21 -7.22
N GLU A 166 -8.08 -14.15 -8.01
CA GLU A 166 -7.26 -14.22 -9.21
C GLU A 166 -5.77 -14.27 -8.87
N THR A 167 -4.99 -14.98 -9.69
CA THR A 167 -3.53 -15.00 -9.51
C THR A 167 -2.90 -13.62 -9.82
N PRO A 168 -1.70 -13.33 -9.28
CA PRO A 168 -0.97 -12.12 -9.64
C PRO A 168 -0.80 -11.92 -11.14
N GLU A 169 -0.57 -13.00 -11.90
CA GLU A 169 -0.41 -12.99 -13.35
C GLU A 169 -1.72 -12.61 -14.06
N GLN A 170 -2.84 -13.15 -13.59
CA GLN A 170 -4.16 -12.78 -14.10
C GLN A 170 -4.47 -11.32 -13.83
N MET A 171 -4.24 -10.85 -12.60
CA MET A 171 -4.47 -9.46 -12.23
C MET A 171 -3.57 -8.48 -12.99
N ALA A 172 -2.29 -8.83 -13.20
CA ALA A 172 -1.39 -8.02 -14.01
C ALA A 172 -1.89 -7.90 -15.45
N THR A 173 -2.36 -9.01 -16.04
CA THR A 173 -2.92 -9.02 -17.40
C THR A 173 -4.19 -8.19 -17.49
N ILE A 174 -5.14 -8.39 -16.56
CA ILE A 174 -6.41 -7.65 -16.50
C ILE A 174 -6.14 -6.15 -16.40
N THR A 175 -5.31 -5.75 -15.43
CA THR A 175 -5.04 -4.32 -15.16
C THR A 175 -4.27 -3.67 -16.31
N ASN A 176 -3.30 -4.38 -16.89
CA ASN A 176 -2.53 -3.89 -18.03
C ASN A 176 -3.42 -3.69 -19.28
N ASN A 177 -4.38 -4.59 -19.52
CA ASN A 177 -5.32 -4.47 -20.64
C ASN A 177 -6.35 -3.34 -20.45
N MET A 178 -6.58 -2.88 -19.21
CA MET A 178 -7.41 -1.72 -18.91
C MET A 178 -6.70 -0.39 -19.17
N LEU A 179 -5.36 -0.41 -19.28
CA LEU A 179 -4.62 0.79 -19.65
C LEU A 179 -4.91 1.15 -21.11
N PRO A 180 -5.11 2.43 -21.42
CA PRO A 180 -5.30 2.86 -22.79
C PRO A 180 -4.05 2.61 -23.62
N GLN A 181 -4.26 2.10 -24.81
CA GLN A 181 -3.18 1.96 -25.78
C GLN A 181 -2.75 3.35 -26.31
N GLU A 182 -1.47 3.53 -26.61
CA GLU A 182 -0.86 4.83 -27.00
C GLU A 182 -1.65 5.61 -28.09
N LYS A 183 -2.35 4.92 -28.98
CA LYS A 183 -3.16 5.56 -30.04
C LYS A 183 -4.36 6.38 -29.54
N MET A 184 -4.77 6.21 -28.29
CA MET A 184 -5.92 6.94 -27.72
C MET A 184 -5.53 8.36 -27.29
N TYR A 185 -4.27 8.60 -26.96
CA TYR A 185 -3.75 9.90 -26.55
C TYR A 185 -3.72 10.93 -27.70
N LEU A 186 -3.49 10.46 -28.91
CA LEU A 186 -3.41 11.31 -30.12
C LEU A 186 -4.76 11.88 -30.57
N LYS A 187 -5.90 11.37 -30.03
CA LYS A 187 -7.25 11.82 -30.38
C LYS A 187 -7.83 12.87 -29.41
N ILE A 188 -7.13 13.21 -28.33
CA ILE A 188 -7.60 14.17 -27.31
C ILE A 188 -6.95 15.55 -27.50
N THR A 189 -6.12 15.72 -28.50
CA THR A 189 -5.61 17.06 -28.89
C THR A 189 -6.67 17.78 -29.73
N PRO A 190 -7.04 19.04 -29.36
CA PRO A 190 -7.95 19.86 -30.12
C PRO A 190 -7.38 20.20 -31.50
#